data_7841f7eb2328e416818ac4ce5cd8b98a
#
_entry.id   7841f7eb2328e416818ac4ce5cd8b98a
#
_cell.length_a   1.000
_cell.length_b   1.000
_cell.length_c   1.000
_cell.angle_alpha   90.00
_cell.angle_beta   90.00
_cell.angle_gamma   90.00
#
_symmetry.space_group_name_H-M   'P 1'
#
loop_
_entity.id
_entity.type
_entity.pdbx_description
1 polymer ?
#
loop_
_entity_poly.entity_id
_entity_poly.type
_entity_poly.pdbx_seq_one_letter_code
_entity_poly.pdbx_strand_id
1 'polypeptide(L)'
;MNAGDTGFMLTCAALVFFMTPGLAFFYGGLVRRKNVVNTMMAIVMIMGLAVVMWALFGFSLAFGGNHGGIIGDFRWFGLEGVGWGTGPYSDSIPNLVFCAFQMMFAIITPALITGSVVGRMKFKALFIFVAIWSIIVYYPLAHMVWGQGGFLAELGSVDFAGGDVVHISSGITALVLAIILGRRKGYERATYRIHNIPFVVLGATILWFGWFGFNAGSALKADGLAAHAFMTSAIASASALLSWMLLDIINDRKTTLVGASTGLVIGLSLIHISEPTRRSYNSY
;
A
#
# COMPACT_ATOMS: atom_id res chain seq x y z
N MET A 1 -5.81 22.51 -15.35
CA MET A 1 -6.66 21.44 -14.76
C MET A 1 -7.42 20.71 -15.85
N ASN A 2 -7.53 19.40 -15.76
CA ASN A 2 -8.24 18.54 -16.69
C ASN A 2 -9.34 17.77 -15.95
N ALA A 3 -10.59 17.88 -16.39
CA ALA A 3 -11.72 17.22 -15.74
C ALA A 3 -11.66 15.69 -15.85
N GLY A 4 -11.15 15.17 -16.97
CA GLY A 4 -10.93 13.74 -17.19
C GLY A 4 -9.90 13.16 -16.20
N ASP A 5 -8.74 13.82 -16.07
CA ASP A 5 -7.70 13.43 -15.11
C ASP A 5 -8.21 13.51 -13.67
N THR A 6 -8.95 14.57 -13.33
CA THR A 6 -9.54 14.74 -12.01
C THR A 6 -10.52 13.61 -11.66
N GLY A 7 -11.44 13.29 -12.59
CA GLY A 7 -12.39 12.19 -12.42
C GLY A 7 -11.70 10.83 -12.32
N PHE A 8 -10.69 10.59 -13.18
CA PHE A 8 -9.86 9.40 -13.13
C PHE A 8 -9.18 9.24 -11.76
N MET A 9 -8.53 10.30 -11.26
CA MET A 9 -7.81 10.27 -10.00
C MET A 9 -8.71 10.08 -8.77
N LEU A 10 -9.90 10.70 -8.76
CA LEU A 10 -10.90 10.46 -7.71
C LEU A 10 -11.37 8.99 -7.72
N THR A 11 -11.60 8.43 -8.90
CA THR A 11 -11.93 7.01 -9.05
C THR A 11 -10.79 6.11 -8.57
N CYS A 12 -9.54 6.40 -8.97
CA CYS A 12 -8.37 5.67 -8.48
C CYS A 12 -8.23 5.76 -6.96
N ALA A 13 -8.42 6.94 -6.35
CA ALA A 13 -8.39 7.10 -4.90
C ALA A 13 -9.46 6.23 -4.21
N ALA A 14 -10.69 6.19 -4.73
CA ALA A 14 -11.75 5.34 -4.19
C ALA A 14 -11.41 3.84 -4.32
N LEU A 15 -10.81 3.41 -5.43
CA LEU A 15 -10.34 2.04 -5.64
C LEU A 15 -9.26 1.65 -4.63
N VAL A 16 -8.26 2.52 -4.40
CA VAL A 16 -7.21 2.28 -3.40
C VAL A 16 -7.76 2.26 -1.98
N PHE A 17 -8.70 3.17 -1.64
CA PHE A 17 -9.38 3.13 -0.35
C PHE A 17 -10.04 1.76 -0.11
N PHE A 18 -10.70 1.21 -1.13
CA PHE A 18 -11.38 -0.07 -1.05
C PHE A 18 -10.43 -1.25 -0.83
N MET A 19 -9.13 -1.12 -1.17
CA MET A 19 -8.13 -2.14 -0.87
C MET A 19 -7.95 -2.39 0.64
N THR A 20 -8.09 -1.38 1.48
CA THR A 20 -7.87 -1.56 2.93
C THR A 20 -8.93 -2.45 3.59
N PRO A 21 -10.25 -2.31 3.35
CA PRO A 21 -11.22 -3.33 3.72
C PRO A 21 -10.93 -4.69 3.09
N GLY A 22 -10.49 -4.74 1.82
CA GLY A 22 -10.05 -5.97 1.17
C GLY A 22 -8.95 -6.69 1.94
N LEU A 23 -7.95 -5.94 2.42
CA LEU A 23 -6.88 -6.45 3.28
C LEU A 23 -7.43 -6.99 4.61
N ALA A 24 -8.45 -6.35 5.19
CA ALA A 24 -9.10 -6.82 6.40
C ALA A 24 -9.76 -8.19 6.19
N PHE A 25 -10.43 -8.41 5.06
CA PHE A 25 -10.98 -9.71 4.68
C PHE A 25 -9.88 -10.74 4.41
N PHE A 26 -8.85 -10.37 3.65
CA PHE A 26 -7.74 -11.26 3.33
C PHE A 26 -7.03 -11.76 4.60
N TYR A 27 -6.61 -10.87 5.49
CA TYR A 27 -5.99 -11.24 6.76
C TYR A 27 -6.99 -11.91 7.72
N GLY A 28 -8.23 -11.40 7.79
CA GLY A 28 -9.30 -11.99 8.60
C GLY A 28 -9.59 -13.43 8.22
N GLY A 29 -9.54 -13.75 6.92
CA GLY A 29 -9.68 -15.11 6.42
C GLY A 29 -8.53 -16.03 6.83
N LEU A 30 -7.28 -15.54 6.78
CA LEU A 30 -6.07 -16.31 7.07
C LEU A 30 -5.84 -16.59 8.55
N VAL A 31 -6.34 -15.75 9.46
CA VAL A 31 -6.08 -15.90 10.90
C VAL A 31 -6.98 -16.93 11.54
N ARG A 32 -6.69 -17.32 12.79
CA ARG A 32 -7.57 -18.21 13.58
C ARG A 32 -8.89 -17.50 13.88
N ARG A 33 -10.00 -18.26 13.95
CA ARG A 33 -11.36 -17.74 14.25
C ARG A 33 -11.40 -16.72 15.40
N LYS A 34 -10.71 -17.00 16.51
CA LYS A 34 -10.68 -16.11 17.68
C LYS A 34 -9.99 -14.75 17.45
N ASN A 35 -9.22 -14.63 16.37
CA ASN A 35 -8.47 -13.41 16.06
C ASN A 35 -9.10 -12.57 14.94
N VAL A 36 -10.14 -13.09 14.25
CA VAL A 36 -10.73 -12.45 13.07
C VAL A 36 -11.19 -11.03 13.37
N VAL A 37 -12.10 -10.88 14.33
CA VAL A 37 -12.67 -9.57 14.69
C VAL A 37 -11.59 -8.60 15.14
N ASN A 38 -10.63 -9.05 15.97
CA ASN A 38 -9.54 -8.20 16.43
C ASN A 38 -8.63 -7.75 15.27
N THR A 39 -8.37 -8.64 14.30
CA THR A 39 -7.56 -8.31 13.11
C THR A 39 -8.26 -7.30 12.22
N MET A 40 -9.53 -7.52 11.92
CA MET A 40 -10.33 -6.60 11.11
C MET A 40 -10.49 -5.24 11.81
N MET A 41 -10.78 -5.24 13.11
CA MET A 41 -10.88 -4.01 13.92
C MET A 41 -9.56 -3.22 13.91
N ALA A 42 -8.41 -3.89 14.00
CA ALA A 42 -7.12 -3.23 13.94
C ALA A 42 -6.94 -2.47 12.62
N ILE A 43 -7.32 -3.07 11.49
CA ILE A 43 -7.23 -2.44 10.17
C ILE A 43 -8.18 -1.24 10.08
N VAL A 44 -9.45 -1.40 10.51
CA VAL A 44 -10.44 -0.30 10.50
C VAL A 44 -9.98 0.88 11.37
N MET A 45 -9.40 0.59 12.54
CA MET A 45 -8.85 1.64 13.40
C MET A 45 -7.65 2.35 12.79
N ILE A 46 -6.78 1.61 12.09
CA ILE A 46 -5.65 2.20 11.35
C ILE A 46 -6.16 3.13 10.25
N MET A 47 -7.23 2.76 9.53
CA MET A 47 -7.86 3.65 8.54
C MET A 47 -8.23 5.00 9.16
N GLY A 48 -8.98 4.99 10.26
CA GLY A 48 -9.38 6.23 10.95
C GLY A 48 -8.19 7.04 11.45
N LEU A 49 -7.21 6.36 12.08
CA LEU A 49 -6.00 7.01 12.59
C LEU A 49 -5.20 7.67 11.46
N ALA A 50 -4.96 6.94 10.38
CA ALA A 50 -4.16 7.42 9.26
C ALA A 50 -4.82 8.61 8.56
N VAL A 51 -6.15 8.60 8.34
CA VAL A 51 -6.90 9.73 7.76
C VAL A 51 -6.72 10.98 8.60
N VAL A 52 -6.92 10.88 9.93
CA VAL A 52 -6.80 12.03 10.83
C VAL A 52 -5.36 12.56 10.87
N MET A 53 -4.38 11.68 11.03
CA MET A 53 -2.98 12.07 11.04
C MET A 53 -2.54 12.69 9.71
N TRP A 54 -3.00 12.14 8.58
CA TRP A 54 -2.71 12.68 7.25
C TRP A 54 -3.25 14.10 7.09
N ALA A 55 -4.51 14.32 7.45
CA ALA A 55 -5.12 15.64 7.36
C ALA A 55 -4.47 16.67 8.29
N LEU A 56 -4.07 16.26 9.49
CA LEU A 56 -3.45 17.19 10.45
C LEU A 56 -2.03 17.59 10.03
N PHE A 57 -1.18 16.64 9.72
CA PHE A 57 0.24 16.91 9.46
C PHE A 57 0.90 15.96 8.46
N GLY A 58 0.35 14.77 8.20
CA GLY A 58 1.00 13.74 7.39
C GLY A 58 1.24 14.20 5.96
N PHE A 59 0.26 14.83 5.31
CA PHE A 59 0.43 15.39 3.98
C PHE A 59 1.53 16.45 3.94
N SER A 60 1.57 17.31 4.93
CA SER A 60 2.57 18.38 5.04
C SER A 60 3.98 17.83 5.23
N LEU A 61 4.16 16.83 6.11
CA LEU A 61 5.44 16.19 6.35
C LEU A 61 5.94 15.34 5.17
N ALA A 62 5.03 14.76 4.38
CA ALA A 62 5.39 13.97 3.21
C ALA A 62 5.65 14.82 1.96
N PHE A 63 4.88 15.89 1.74
CA PHE A 63 4.85 16.63 0.48
C PHE A 63 5.05 18.15 0.61
N GLY A 64 5.24 18.66 1.81
CA GLY A 64 5.53 20.07 2.09
C GLY A 64 6.93 20.49 1.66
N GLY A 65 7.38 21.65 2.13
CA GLY A 65 8.71 22.17 1.82
C GLY A 65 9.81 21.24 2.31
N ASN A 66 10.90 21.17 1.53
CA ASN A 66 11.97 20.23 1.76
C ASN A 66 12.89 20.64 2.92
N HIS A 67 13.13 19.72 3.86
CA HIS A 67 14.13 19.83 4.91
C HIS A 67 15.19 18.74 4.76
N GLY A 68 16.29 19.08 4.10
CA GLY A 68 17.44 18.20 3.92
C GLY A 68 17.16 16.94 3.09
N GLY A 69 16.13 16.95 2.25
CA GLY A 69 15.72 15.79 1.45
C GLY A 69 15.03 14.67 2.22
N ILE A 70 14.79 14.85 3.53
CA ILE A 70 14.32 13.75 4.42
C ILE A 70 12.85 13.91 4.77
N ILE A 71 12.38 15.14 5.03
CA ILE A 71 11.02 15.37 5.53
C ILE A 71 10.53 16.74 5.05
N GLY A 72 9.20 16.86 4.89
CA GLY A 72 8.57 18.14 4.61
C GLY A 72 8.41 19.04 5.84
N ASP A 73 7.84 20.22 5.63
CA ASP A 73 7.52 21.18 6.68
C ASP A 73 6.05 21.11 7.12
N PHE A 74 5.59 22.12 7.88
CA PHE A 74 4.19 22.22 8.35
C PHE A 74 3.34 23.22 7.55
N ARG A 75 3.76 23.61 6.31
CA ARG A 75 3.04 24.61 5.49
C ARG A 75 1.59 24.28 5.19
N TRP A 76 1.25 22.99 5.18
CA TRP A 76 -0.10 22.49 4.92
C TRP A 76 -0.72 21.79 6.15
N PHE A 77 -0.34 22.24 7.35
CA PHE A 77 -0.93 21.70 8.59
C PHE A 77 -2.44 21.89 8.58
N GLY A 78 -3.19 20.84 8.92
CA GLY A 78 -4.65 20.84 8.84
C GLY A 78 -5.20 20.98 7.42
N LEU A 79 -4.41 20.70 6.39
CA LEU A 79 -4.68 20.92 4.97
C LEU A 79 -4.90 22.41 4.61
N GLU A 80 -4.49 23.34 5.45
CA GLU A 80 -4.56 24.77 5.15
C GLU A 80 -3.71 25.05 3.90
N GLY A 81 -4.28 25.79 2.94
CA GLY A 81 -3.61 26.10 1.67
C GLY A 81 -3.56 24.96 0.64
N VAL A 82 -4.10 23.77 0.95
CA VAL A 82 -4.30 22.68 -0.02
C VAL A 82 -5.55 22.99 -0.84
N GLY A 83 -5.35 23.70 -1.96
CA GLY A 83 -6.45 24.32 -2.69
C GLY A 83 -7.01 23.49 -3.84
N TRP A 84 -7.98 24.12 -4.53
CA TRP A 84 -8.67 23.61 -5.71
C TRP A 84 -7.82 23.75 -6.99
N GLY A 85 -6.77 24.57 -6.96
CA GLY A 85 -5.82 24.71 -8.05
C GLY A 85 -4.84 23.56 -8.13
N THR A 86 -4.07 23.51 -9.22
CA THR A 86 -2.96 22.56 -9.38
C THR A 86 -1.88 22.81 -8.33
N GLY A 87 -1.21 21.74 -7.92
CA GLY A 87 -0.12 21.77 -6.95
C GLY A 87 1.25 21.48 -7.58
N PRO A 88 2.29 21.41 -6.76
CA PRO A 88 3.65 21.18 -7.24
C PRO A 88 3.90 19.76 -7.80
N TYR A 89 2.95 18.83 -7.61
CA TYR A 89 3.09 17.43 -8.00
C TYR A 89 2.30 17.06 -9.27
N SER A 90 1.39 17.91 -9.72
CA SER A 90 0.66 17.73 -10.97
C SER A 90 0.10 19.06 -11.46
N ASP A 91 0.18 19.29 -12.77
CA ASP A 91 -0.37 20.45 -13.47
C ASP A 91 -1.77 20.17 -14.06
N SER A 92 -2.25 18.94 -14.00
CA SER A 92 -3.55 18.55 -14.57
C SER A 92 -4.67 18.35 -13.55
N ILE A 93 -4.36 18.05 -12.28
CA ILE A 93 -5.35 17.80 -11.22
C ILE A 93 -5.23 18.78 -10.04
N PRO A 94 -6.33 19.04 -9.31
CA PRO A 94 -6.28 19.81 -8.07
C PRO A 94 -5.31 19.22 -7.03
N ASN A 95 -4.60 20.09 -6.28
CA ASN A 95 -3.69 19.63 -5.22
C ASN A 95 -4.43 18.83 -4.13
N LEU A 96 -5.70 19.16 -3.87
CA LEU A 96 -6.55 18.39 -2.95
C LEU A 96 -6.82 16.96 -3.45
N VAL A 97 -6.92 16.74 -4.76
CA VAL A 97 -7.09 15.40 -5.35
C VAL A 97 -5.80 14.60 -5.24
N PHE A 98 -4.64 15.23 -5.48
CA PHE A 98 -3.34 14.61 -5.20
C PHE A 98 -3.22 14.22 -3.72
N CYS A 99 -3.55 15.14 -2.80
CA CYS A 99 -3.56 14.87 -1.37
C CYS A 99 -4.46 13.68 -1.01
N ALA A 100 -5.67 13.62 -1.56
CA ALA A 100 -6.62 12.53 -1.33
C ALA A 100 -6.09 11.18 -1.87
N PHE A 101 -5.48 11.17 -3.05
CA PHE A 101 -4.89 9.95 -3.61
C PHE A 101 -3.74 9.44 -2.73
N GLN A 102 -2.81 10.32 -2.33
CA GLN A 102 -1.68 9.97 -1.48
C GLN A 102 -2.10 9.56 -0.05
N MET A 103 -3.23 10.08 0.44
CA MET A 103 -3.83 9.63 1.71
C MET A 103 -4.14 8.13 1.70
N MET A 104 -4.57 7.58 0.56
CA MET A 104 -4.91 6.16 0.46
C MET A 104 -3.69 5.27 0.69
N PHE A 105 -2.51 5.71 0.26
CA PHE A 105 -1.25 5.02 0.51
C PHE A 105 -0.82 5.11 1.98
N ALA A 106 -1.02 6.27 2.62
CA ALA A 106 -0.78 6.45 4.05
C ALA A 106 -1.70 5.58 4.92
N ILE A 107 -2.88 5.21 4.42
CA ILE A 107 -3.82 4.31 5.10
C ILE A 107 -3.38 2.85 4.96
N ILE A 108 -3.12 2.39 3.74
CA ILE A 108 -2.88 0.96 3.49
C ILE A 108 -1.52 0.50 4.00
N THR A 109 -0.49 1.35 3.95
CA THR A 109 0.88 0.96 4.29
C THR A 109 1.02 0.44 5.73
N PRO A 110 0.59 1.15 6.78
CA PRO A 110 0.64 0.63 8.14
C PRO A 110 -0.33 -0.55 8.36
N ALA A 111 -1.42 -0.64 7.58
CA ALA A 111 -2.33 -1.76 7.66
C ALA A 111 -1.68 -3.07 7.22
N LEU A 112 -0.75 -3.05 6.25
CA LEU A 112 0.02 -4.23 5.81
C LEU A 112 0.82 -4.86 6.96
N ILE A 113 1.35 -4.06 7.88
CA ILE A 113 2.15 -4.53 9.03
C ILE A 113 1.33 -5.46 9.95
N THR A 114 0.01 -5.25 10.02
CA THR A 114 -0.87 -5.98 10.95
C THR A 114 -0.80 -7.49 10.76
N GLY A 115 -0.61 -7.97 9.53
CA GLY A 115 -0.49 -9.40 9.22
C GLY A 115 0.62 -10.11 9.99
N SER A 116 1.76 -9.44 10.22
CA SER A 116 2.90 -10.01 10.93
C SER A 116 2.69 -10.11 12.44
N VAL A 117 1.86 -9.24 13.02
CA VAL A 117 1.74 -9.10 14.50
C VAL A 117 0.46 -9.73 15.06
N VAL A 118 -0.41 -10.27 14.22
CA VAL A 118 -1.67 -10.91 14.64
C VAL A 118 -1.44 -12.01 15.67
N GLY A 119 -2.18 -11.91 16.79
CA GLY A 119 -2.11 -12.86 17.91
C GLY A 119 -0.82 -12.80 18.73
N ARG A 120 0.02 -11.77 18.53
CA ARG A 120 1.28 -11.53 19.22
C ARG A 120 1.36 -10.16 19.90
N MET A 121 0.79 -9.14 19.29
CA MET A 121 0.79 -7.76 19.80
C MET A 121 -0.60 -7.39 20.36
N LYS A 122 -0.63 -6.64 21.46
CA LYS A 122 -1.86 -6.07 22.01
C LYS A 122 -2.33 -4.93 21.14
N PHE A 123 -3.64 -4.77 20.98
CA PHE A 123 -4.28 -3.74 20.15
C PHE A 123 -3.76 -2.32 20.48
N LYS A 124 -3.74 -1.93 21.76
CA LYS A 124 -3.23 -0.62 22.18
C LYS A 124 -1.76 -0.38 21.79
N ALA A 125 -0.92 -1.42 21.89
CA ALA A 125 0.49 -1.32 21.49
C ALA A 125 0.62 -1.14 19.97
N LEU A 126 -0.18 -1.87 19.19
CA LEU A 126 -0.20 -1.72 17.73
C LEU A 126 -0.65 -0.31 17.31
N PHE A 127 -1.69 0.23 17.96
CA PHE A 127 -2.20 1.56 17.67
C PHE A 127 -1.13 2.65 17.91
N ILE A 128 -0.47 2.62 19.06
CA ILE A 128 0.62 3.57 19.39
C ILE A 128 1.80 3.37 18.44
N PHE A 129 2.15 2.11 18.15
CA PHE A 129 3.24 1.80 17.22
C PHE A 129 2.97 2.39 15.84
N VAL A 130 1.77 2.19 15.28
CA VAL A 130 1.42 2.70 13.96
C VAL A 130 1.45 4.23 13.92
N ALA A 131 0.96 4.90 14.97
CA ALA A 131 1.02 6.37 15.04
C ALA A 131 2.47 6.89 14.98
N ILE A 132 3.35 6.32 15.82
CA ILE A 132 4.76 6.71 15.87
C ILE A 132 5.48 6.32 14.57
N TRP A 133 5.23 5.11 14.06
CA TRP A 133 5.84 4.59 12.83
C TRP A 133 5.49 5.45 11.60
N SER A 134 4.25 5.91 11.50
CA SER A 134 3.84 6.80 10.40
C SER A 134 4.64 8.11 10.40
N ILE A 135 4.89 8.68 11.58
CA ILE A 135 5.65 9.94 11.72
C ILE A 135 7.13 9.73 11.44
N ILE A 136 7.72 8.65 11.96
CA ILE A 136 9.18 8.46 11.94
C ILE A 136 9.64 7.75 10.65
N VAL A 137 8.79 6.90 10.05
CA VAL A 137 9.16 6.07 8.91
C VAL A 137 8.38 6.48 7.66
N TYR A 138 7.04 6.43 7.71
CA TYR A 138 6.24 6.58 6.49
C TYR A 138 6.34 7.97 5.86
N TYR A 139 6.07 9.03 6.63
CA TYR A 139 6.10 10.39 6.08
C TYR A 139 7.49 10.83 5.61
N PRO A 140 8.58 10.56 6.37
CA PRO A 140 9.93 10.83 5.88
C PRO A 140 10.26 10.03 4.61
N LEU A 141 9.95 8.74 4.56
CA LEU A 141 10.25 7.94 3.37
C LEU A 141 9.44 8.41 2.15
N ALA A 142 8.16 8.76 2.33
CA ALA A 142 7.35 9.35 1.26
C ALA A 142 7.96 10.67 0.76
N HIS A 143 8.50 11.50 1.65
CA HIS A 143 9.21 12.72 1.26
C HIS A 143 10.52 12.40 0.51
N MET A 144 11.32 11.50 1.05
CA MET A 144 12.62 11.14 0.43
C MET A 144 12.46 10.59 -0.99
N VAL A 145 11.37 9.85 -1.26
CA VAL A 145 11.17 9.16 -2.55
C VAL A 145 10.31 9.98 -3.51
N TRP A 146 9.24 10.60 -3.01
CA TRP A 146 8.24 11.28 -3.83
C TRP A 146 8.17 12.80 -3.65
N GLY A 147 8.72 13.31 -2.54
CA GLY A 147 8.76 14.75 -2.26
C GLY A 147 9.70 15.50 -3.20
N GLN A 148 9.42 16.78 -3.42
CA GLN A 148 10.31 17.64 -4.20
C GLN A 148 11.65 17.81 -3.49
N GLY A 149 12.76 17.48 -4.17
CA GLY A 149 14.11 17.51 -3.58
C GLY A 149 14.34 16.39 -2.55
N GLY A 150 13.57 15.31 -2.64
CA GLY A 150 13.73 14.13 -1.78
C GLY A 150 15.07 13.43 -2.02
N PHE A 151 15.76 13.07 -0.94
CA PHE A 151 17.12 12.52 -0.98
C PHE A 151 17.24 11.26 -1.87
N LEU A 152 16.30 10.33 -1.77
CA LEU A 152 16.32 9.09 -2.57
C LEU A 152 15.96 9.37 -4.04
N ALA A 153 15.04 10.30 -4.29
CA ALA A 153 14.72 10.73 -5.65
C ALA A 153 15.93 11.36 -6.33
N GLU A 154 16.70 12.20 -5.63
CA GLU A 154 17.93 12.82 -6.16
C GLU A 154 19.05 11.80 -6.41
N LEU A 155 19.11 10.70 -5.63
CA LEU A 155 20.00 9.56 -5.88
C LEU A 155 19.57 8.72 -7.09
N GLY A 156 18.40 9.00 -7.68
CA GLY A 156 17.88 8.27 -8.84
C GLY A 156 17.03 7.04 -8.50
N SER A 157 16.54 6.92 -7.25
CA SER A 157 15.53 5.92 -6.92
C SER A 157 14.26 6.18 -7.73
N VAL A 158 13.70 5.11 -8.32
CA VAL A 158 12.47 5.16 -9.10
C VAL A 158 11.42 4.31 -8.40
N ASP A 159 10.48 4.96 -7.74
CA ASP A 159 9.31 4.34 -7.14
C ASP A 159 8.05 4.91 -7.80
N PHE A 160 7.49 4.17 -8.76
CA PHE A 160 6.33 4.64 -9.51
C PHE A 160 5.05 4.64 -8.70
N ALA A 161 4.82 3.59 -7.91
CA ALA A 161 3.55 3.39 -7.23
C ALA A 161 3.66 2.87 -5.78
N GLY A 162 4.83 2.88 -5.16
CA GLY A 162 4.99 2.51 -3.75
C GLY A 162 5.82 1.24 -3.51
N GLY A 163 6.72 0.89 -4.43
CA GLY A 163 7.67 -0.20 -4.22
C GLY A 163 8.48 0.01 -2.94
N ASP A 164 9.09 1.17 -2.79
CA ASP A 164 9.88 1.54 -1.62
C ASP A 164 9.00 2.03 -0.47
N VAL A 165 8.15 3.03 -0.76
CA VAL A 165 7.40 3.75 0.27
C VAL A 165 6.36 2.87 0.95
N VAL A 166 5.68 1.99 0.21
CA VAL A 166 4.62 1.11 0.74
C VAL A 166 5.15 -0.27 1.06
N HIS A 167 5.74 -0.97 0.06
CA HIS A 167 5.99 -2.41 0.19
C HIS A 167 7.28 -2.72 0.95
N ILE A 168 8.40 -2.07 0.62
CA ILE A 168 9.65 -2.28 1.34
C ILE A 168 9.51 -1.80 2.79
N SER A 169 8.97 -0.61 3.03
CA SER A 169 8.81 -0.06 4.37
C SER A 169 7.97 -0.95 5.29
N SER A 170 6.79 -1.34 4.82
CA SER A 170 5.89 -2.21 5.59
C SER A 170 6.42 -3.64 5.71
N GLY A 171 7.04 -4.18 4.66
CA GLY A 171 7.58 -5.53 4.63
C GLY A 171 8.76 -5.72 5.57
N ILE A 172 9.75 -4.82 5.54
CA ILE A 172 10.89 -4.84 6.48
C ILE A 172 10.41 -4.64 7.92
N THR A 173 9.49 -3.70 8.14
CA THR A 173 8.90 -3.50 9.47
C THR A 173 8.19 -4.77 9.95
N ALA A 174 7.42 -5.42 9.09
CA ALA A 174 6.72 -6.67 9.41
C ALA A 174 7.70 -7.79 9.75
N LEU A 175 8.82 -7.90 9.01
CA LEU A 175 9.88 -8.88 9.27
C LEU A 175 10.55 -8.62 10.63
N VAL A 176 10.98 -7.39 10.88
CA VAL A 176 11.64 -7.01 12.15
C VAL A 176 10.71 -7.26 13.34
N LEU A 177 9.45 -6.84 13.26
CA LEU A 177 8.46 -7.12 14.30
C LEU A 177 8.22 -8.62 14.49
N ALA A 178 8.22 -9.41 13.42
CA ALA A 178 8.07 -10.86 13.53
C ALA A 178 9.24 -11.50 14.28
N ILE A 179 10.46 -11.02 14.06
CA ILE A 179 11.67 -11.47 14.76
C ILE A 179 11.61 -11.06 16.23
N ILE A 180 11.35 -9.79 16.54
CA ILE A 180 11.32 -9.26 17.91
C ILE A 180 10.22 -9.92 18.75
N LEU A 181 9.03 -10.08 18.20
CA LEU A 181 7.90 -10.69 18.91
C LEU A 181 8.01 -12.21 19.06
N GLY A 182 8.85 -12.85 18.26
CA GLY A 182 9.09 -14.28 18.31
C GLY A 182 7.87 -15.13 17.91
N ARG A 183 7.90 -16.40 18.31
CA ARG A 183 6.85 -17.37 17.97
C ARG A 183 5.56 -17.10 18.75
N ARG A 184 4.41 -17.37 18.12
CA ARG A 184 3.09 -17.29 18.76
C ARG A 184 2.98 -18.30 19.92
N LYS A 185 2.29 -17.94 20.99
CA LYS A 185 1.97 -18.87 22.09
C LYS A 185 1.29 -20.12 21.55
N GLY A 186 1.83 -21.30 21.87
CA GLY A 186 1.32 -22.59 21.42
C GLY A 186 1.63 -22.94 19.94
N TYR A 187 2.63 -22.31 19.33
CA TYR A 187 3.04 -22.56 17.96
C TYR A 187 3.35 -24.04 17.69
N GLU A 188 4.03 -24.72 18.61
CA GLU A 188 4.40 -26.13 18.48
C GLU A 188 3.31 -27.12 18.88
N ARG A 189 2.27 -26.67 19.61
CA ARG A 189 1.24 -27.57 20.19
C ARG A 189 -0.11 -27.50 19.49
N ALA A 190 -0.32 -26.55 18.60
CA ALA A 190 -1.62 -26.32 17.98
C ALA A 190 -1.53 -26.26 16.46
N THR A 191 -2.33 -27.08 15.80
CA THR A 191 -2.54 -26.96 14.35
C THR A 191 -3.14 -25.59 14.04
N TYR A 192 -2.44 -24.81 13.20
CA TYR A 192 -2.92 -23.52 12.75
C TYR A 192 -3.93 -23.73 11.62
N ARG A 193 -5.21 -23.60 11.93
CA ARG A 193 -6.27 -23.71 10.91
C ARG A 193 -6.68 -22.31 10.46
N ILE A 194 -6.65 -22.09 9.14
CA ILE A 194 -7.19 -20.91 8.46
C ILE A 194 -8.69 -20.86 8.74
N HIS A 195 -9.19 -19.67 9.09
CA HIS A 195 -10.58 -19.51 9.52
C HIS A 195 -11.58 -19.62 8.37
N ASN A 196 -11.35 -18.86 7.29
CA ASN A 196 -12.36 -18.71 6.24
C ASN A 196 -11.69 -18.46 4.89
N ILE A 197 -11.59 -19.52 4.08
CA ILE A 197 -10.98 -19.43 2.74
C ILE A 197 -11.79 -18.52 1.79
N PRO A 198 -13.14 -18.53 1.77
CA PRO A 198 -13.92 -17.56 1.01
C PRO A 198 -13.56 -16.10 1.33
N PHE A 199 -13.29 -15.75 2.59
CA PHE A 199 -12.84 -14.41 2.96
C PHE A 199 -11.45 -14.10 2.40
N VAL A 200 -10.54 -15.07 2.34
CA VAL A 200 -9.23 -14.89 1.71
C VAL A 200 -9.38 -14.56 0.23
N VAL A 201 -10.20 -15.32 -0.49
CA VAL A 201 -10.47 -15.08 -1.92
C VAL A 201 -11.13 -13.72 -2.14
N LEU A 202 -12.18 -13.41 -1.36
CA LEU A 202 -12.86 -12.12 -1.43
C LEU A 202 -11.89 -10.96 -1.18
N GLY A 203 -11.06 -11.05 -0.14
CA GLY A 203 -10.06 -10.03 0.17
C GLY A 203 -9.01 -9.88 -0.94
N ALA A 204 -8.51 -11.00 -1.48
CA ALA A 204 -7.55 -10.99 -2.58
C ALA A 204 -8.12 -10.35 -3.86
N THR A 205 -9.38 -10.65 -4.20
CA THR A 205 -10.03 -10.07 -5.38
C THR A 205 -10.33 -8.58 -5.21
N ILE A 206 -10.73 -8.14 -4.02
CA ILE A 206 -10.88 -6.71 -3.70
C ILE A 206 -9.53 -5.99 -3.80
N LEU A 207 -8.45 -6.58 -3.28
CA LEU A 207 -7.09 -6.05 -3.44
C LEU A 207 -6.71 -5.94 -4.91
N TRP A 208 -6.96 -6.97 -5.71
CA TRP A 208 -6.66 -6.94 -7.14
C TRP A 208 -7.42 -5.82 -7.87
N PHE A 209 -8.71 -5.73 -7.61
CA PHE A 209 -9.57 -4.69 -8.20
C PHE A 209 -9.08 -3.27 -7.85
N GLY A 210 -8.77 -3.03 -6.57
CA GLY A 210 -8.27 -1.74 -6.10
C GLY A 210 -6.87 -1.41 -6.64
N TRP A 211 -6.07 -2.43 -6.95
CA TRP A 211 -4.71 -2.24 -7.45
C TRP A 211 -4.65 -1.66 -8.86
N PHE A 212 -5.70 -1.78 -9.63
CA PHE A 212 -5.82 -1.04 -10.89
C PHE A 212 -5.77 0.48 -10.64
N GLY A 213 -6.48 0.96 -9.61
CA GLY A 213 -6.39 2.36 -9.19
C GLY A 213 -5.05 2.71 -8.55
N PHE A 214 -4.46 1.78 -7.79
CA PHE A 214 -3.17 1.95 -7.14
C PHE A 214 -2.06 2.19 -8.16
N ASN A 215 -1.93 1.33 -9.17
CA ASN A 215 -0.87 1.42 -10.17
C ASN A 215 -1.20 2.45 -11.27
N ALA A 216 -2.37 2.38 -11.89
CA ALA A 216 -2.71 3.32 -12.95
C ALA A 216 -2.85 4.77 -12.45
N GLY A 217 -3.41 4.95 -11.24
CA GLY A 217 -3.52 6.27 -10.61
C GLY A 217 -2.17 6.92 -10.30
N SER A 218 -1.11 6.14 -10.12
CA SER A 218 0.24 6.67 -9.88
C SER A 218 0.84 7.43 -11.07
N ALA A 219 0.21 7.31 -12.26
CA ALA A 219 0.51 8.19 -13.41
C ALA A 219 0.01 9.63 -13.19
N LEU A 220 -0.86 9.90 -12.22
CA LEU A 220 -1.50 11.18 -11.89
C LEU A 220 -2.32 11.81 -13.01
N LYS A 221 -2.60 11.07 -14.07
CA LYS A 221 -3.41 11.47 -15.24
C LYS A 221 -3.89 10.27 -16.03
N ALA A 222 -4.95 10.44 -16.80
CA ALA A 222 -5.53 9.40 -17.68
C ALA A 222 -4.81 9.37 -19.02
N ASP A 223 -3.62 8.78 -19.07
CA ASP A 223 -2.77 8.73 -20.26
C ASP A 223 -2.31 7.29 -20.64
N GLY A 224 -1.42 7.20 -21.62
CA GLY A 224 -0.84 5.92 -22.06
C GLY A 224 -0.05 5.21 -20.96
N LEU A 225 0.58 5.94 -20.02
CA LEU A 225 1.29 5.37 -18.89
C LEU A 225 0.32 4.71 -17.90
N ALA A 226 -0.81 5.37 -17.59
CA ALA A 226 -1.87 4.80 -16.78
C ALA A 226 -2.45 3.53 -17.41
N ALA A 227 -2.72 3.55 -18.73
CA ALA A 227 -3.20 2.37 -19.47
C ALA A 227 -2.18 1.22 -19.45
N HIS A 228 -0.90 1.52 -19.61
CA HIS A 228 0.19 0.53 -19.53
C HIS A 228 0.26 -0.08 -18.13
N ALA A 229 0.26 0.74 -17.08
CA ALA A 229 0.28 0.28 -15.69
C ALA A 229 -0.93 -0.60 -15.34
N PHE A 230 -2.12 -0.26 -15.88
CA PHE A 230 -3.32 -1.08 -15.70
C PHE A 230 -3.14 -2.48 -16.33
N MET A 231 -2.70 -2.56 -17.59
CA MET A 231 -2.55 -3.83 -18.30
C MET A 231 -1.44 -4.70 -17.71
N THR A 232 -0.29 -4.11 -17.38
CA THR A 232 0.82 -4.86 -16.76
C THR A 232 0.44 -5.38 -15.38
N SER A 233 -0.35 -4.64 -14.60
CA SER A 233 -0.89 -5.12 -13.32
C SER A 233 -1.79 -6.33 -13.49
N ALA A 234 -2.68 -6.33 -14.48
CA ALA A 234 -3.56 -7.45 -14.77
C ALA A 234 -2.76 -8.72 -15.15
N ILE A 235 -1.81 -8.55 -16.08
CA ILE A 235 -0.99 -9.67 -16.59
C ILE A 235 -0.07 -10.23 -15.48
N ALA A 236 0.61 -9.37 -14.74
CA ALA A 236 1.53 -9.80 -13.67
C ALA A 236 0.80 -10.61 -12.58
N SER A 237 -0.37 -10.15 -12.15
CA SER A 237 -1.18 -10.84 -11.14
C SER A 237 -1.68 -12.19 -11.62
N ALA A 238 -2.21 -12.26 -12.84
CA ALA A 238 -2.69 -13.50 -13.43
C ALA A 238 -1.54 -14.49 -13.64
N SER A 239 -0.39 -14.02 -14.12
CA SER A 239 0.81 -14.84 -14.32
C SER A 239 1.33 -15.40 -13.01
N ALA A 240 1.40 -14.60 -11.94
CA ALA A 240 1.87 -15.04 -10.65
C ALA A 240 0.91 -16.05 -9.99
N LEU A 241 -0.42 -15.84 -10.12
CA LEU A 241 -1.43 -16.80 -9.69
C LEU A 241 -1.22 -18.16 -10.38
N LEU A 242 -1.12 -18.16 -11.71
CA LEU A 242 -0.95 -19.39 -12.49
C LEU A 242 0.39 -20.06 -12.23
N SER A 243 1.48 -19.30 -12.09
CA SER A 243 2.80 -19.80 -11.75
C SER A 243 2.81 -20.47 -10.37
N TRP A 244 2.12 -19.87 -9.38
CA TRP A 244 1.99 -20.50 -8.05
C TRP A 244 1.29 -21.85 -8.14
N MET A 245 0.16 -21.92 -8.84
CA MET A 245 -0.57 -23.17 -9.03
C MET A 245 0.27 -24.23 -9.78
N LEU A 246 1.01 -23.81 -10.81
CA LEU A 246 1.90 -24.70 -11.57
C LEU A 246 3.03 -25.26 -10.69
N LEU A 247 3.66 -24.41 -9.87
CA LEU A 247 4.70 -24.84 -8.94
C LEU A 247 4.17 -25.80 -7.86
N ASP A 248 2.94 -25.60 -7.39
CA ASP A 248 2.29 -26.56 -6.48
C ASP A 248 2.15 -27.94 -7.18
N ILE A 249 1.72 -27.99 -8.44
CA ILE A 249 1.60 -29.22 -9.22
C ILE A 249 2.96 -29.90 -9.45
N ILE A 250 3.96 -29.14 -9.86
CA ILE A 250 5.32 -29.66 -10.11
C ILE A 250 5.95 -30.25 -8.84
N ASN A 251 5.62 -29.69 -7.67
CA ASN A 251 6.12 -30.21 -6.38
C ASN A 251 5.20 -31.25 -5.74
N ASP A 252 4.34 -31.90 -6.50
CA ASP A 252 3.38 -32.92 -6.05
C ASP A 252 2.45 -32.45 -4.91
N ARG A 253 2.14 -31.14 -4.89
CA ARG A 253 1.24 -30.52 -3.92
C ARG A 253 -0.13 -30.29 -4.56
N LYS A 254 -1.18 -30.36 -3.74
CA LYS A 254 -2.50 -29.93 -4.19
C LYS A 254 -2.54 -28.41 -4.30
N THR A 255 -2.98 -27.89 -5.44
CA THR A 255 -3.28 -26.47 -5.61
C THR A 255 -4.35 -26.05 -4.61
N THR A 256 -4.18 -24.90 -3.97
CA THR A 256 -5.12 -24.38 -2.99
C THR A 256 -5.56 -22.95 -3.35
N LEU A 257 -6.80 -22.61 -2.99
CA LEU A 257 -7.31 -21.23 -3.15
C LEU A 257 -6.48 -20.22 -2.37
N VAL A 258 -5.91 -20.63 -1.23
CA VAL A 258 -5.03 -19.75 -0.43
C VAL A 258 -3.72 -19.51 -1.16
N GLY A 259 -3.10 -20.53 -1.74
CA GLY A 259 -1.89 -20.41 -2.54
C GLY A 259 -2.12 -19.55 -3.76
N ALA A 260 -3.17 -19.83 -4.53
CA ALA A 260 -3.55 -19.03 -5.71
C ALA A 260 -3.79 -17.55 -5.35
N SER A 261 -4.55 -17.28 -4.27
CA SER A 261 -4.80 -15.92 -3.78
C SER A 261 -3.53 -15.22 -3.32
N THR A 262 -2.59 -15.96 -2.72
CA THR A 262 -1.29 -15.42 -2.30
C THR A 262 -0.44 -15.09 -3.52
N GLY A 263 -0.36 -15.97 -4.51
CA GLY A 263 0.34 -15.72 -5.78
C GLY A 263 -0.20 -14.49 -6.49
N LEU A 264 -1.53 -14.35 -6.55
CA LEU A 264 -2.21 -13.18 -7.11
C LEU A 264 -1.76 -11.88 -6.43
N VAL A 265 -1.80 -11.81 -5.11
CA VAL A 265 -1.43 -10.60 -4.34
C VAL A 265 0.06 -10.29 -4.48
N ILE A 266 0.93 -11.29 -4.50
CA ILE A 266 2.37 -11.10 -4.72
C ILE A 266 2.62 -10.54 -6.13
N GLY A 267 1.94 -11.04 -7.15
CA GLY A 267 2.06 -10.57 -8.53
C GLY A 267 1.73 -9.09 -8.72
N LEU A 268 0.82 -8.56 -7.90
CA LEU A 268 0.45 -7.15 -7.92
C LEU A 268 1.60 -6.22 -7.50
N SER A 269 2.47 -6.65 -6.59
CA SER A 269 3.60 -5.86 -6.12
C SER A 269 4.85 -6.00 -7.00
N LEU A 270 4.98 -7.05 -7.82
CA LEU A 270 6.15 -7.29 -8.67
C LEU A 270 6.36 -6.22 -9.75
N ILE A 271 5.30 -5.57 -10.23
CA ILE A 271 5.39 -4.50 -11.23
C ILE A 271 6.23 -3.31 -10.73
N HIS A 272 6.31 -3.11 -9.41
CA HIS A 272 7.11 -2.03 -8.81
C HIS A 272 8.61 -2.32 -8.80
N ILE A 273 9.00 -3.59 -8.94
CA ILE A 273 10.39 -4.06 -8.93
C ILE A 273 10.93 -4.13 -10.36
N SER A 274 10.07 -4.25 -11.36
CA SER A 274 10.44 -4.56 -12.74
C SER A 274 10.41 -3.36 -13.69
N GLU A 275 10.39 -2.11 -13.22
CA GLU A 275 10.46 -0.92 -14.09
C GLU A 275 11.89 -0.37 -14.30
N PRO A 276 12.75 -1.05 -15.10
CA PRO A 276 13.93 -0.41 -15.67
C PRO A 276 13.61 0.40 -16.94
N THR A 277 12.36 0.43 -17.41
CA THR A 277 12.00 0.84 -18.77
C THR A 277 11.85 2.35 -18.96
N ARG A 278 11.93 3.18 -17.94
CA ARG A 278 11.88 4.64 -18.12
C ARG A 278 13.09 5.22 -18.87
N ARG A 279 14.21 4.51 -18.94
CA ARG A 279 15.41 4.98 -19.68
C ARG A 279 15.31 4.81 -21.20
N SER A 280 14.44 3.95 -21.72
CA SER A 280 14.34 3.70 -23.16
C SER A 280 13.30 4.55 -23.90
N TYR A 281 12.36 5.19 -23.19
CA TYR A 281 11.31 6.00 -23.84
C TYR A 281 11.67 7.48 -24.04
N ASN A 282 12.76 7.97 -23.45
CA ASN A 282 13.22 9.36 -23.63
C ASN A 282 14.26 9.53 -24.75
N SER A 283 14.43 8.54 -25.63
CA SER A 283 15.39 8.58 -26.75
C SER A 283 14.73 8.51 -28.12
N TYR A 284 13.49 8.99 -28.28
CA TYR A 284 12.91 9.27 -29.58
C TYR A 284 12.15 10.58 -29.55
#